data_b738e79bf7b32952b92b1c0a2210ac24
#
_entry.id   b738e79bf7b32952b92b1c0a2210ac24
#
_cell.length_a   1.000
_cell.length_b   1.000
_cell.length_c   1.000
_cell.angle_alpha   90.00
_cell.angle_beta   90.00
_cell.angle_gamma   90.00
#
_symmetry.space_group_name_H-M   'P 1'
#
loop_
_entity.id
_entity.type
_entity.pdbx_description
1 polymer ?
#
loop_
_entity_poly.entity_id
_entity_poly.type
_entity_poly.pdbx_seq_one_letter_code
_entity_poly.pdbx_strand_id
1 'polypeptide(L)'
;MITPPGLPAGCPPWYARPAARAWACAPAPTADVQAFHAGLPGYAPTPLTEVPALAARLGLPAFKVLGASWAVRRVLSRRTAAGQLTLVTATDGNHGRALARMARLFGQRAHVFVPGGVHPTAVAAIAAEGARVTEITGTYDEAVRLAAEAARGPSAELVQDAGWPGYEQVPGWIVEGYSTLFAEIDAQLAGAGAGDPALVVIPAGVGSLAQAGVTRYRSRPGRRAPALLTVEPGAAACVLASLVRGEPGTITTRETIMAGLNCGTPSMLAWPFLRDGLDAAVAVADAGGAAAARDLAGYGIAAGPCGGAALAGARAALAGEGAEARRAALAVGPAATVVLLSTEGSAANPVPSG
;
A
#
# COMPACT_ATOMS: atom_id res chain seq x y z
N MET A 1 -4.35 -7.19 -23.66
CA MET A 1 -3.88 -7.49 -22.29
C MET A 1 -4.39 -8.86 -21.90
N ILE A 2 -3.51 -9.70 -21.34
CA ILE A 2 -3.88 -11.05 -20.88
C ILE A 2 -4.63 -10.93 -19.57
N THR A 3 -5.78 -11.60 -19.43
CA THR A 3 -6.52 -11.67 -18.17
C THR A 3 -5.73 -12.52 -17.17
N PRO A 4 -5.34 -11.97 -15.99
CA PRO A 4 -4.61 -12.73 -15.00
C PRO A 4 -5.50 -13.81 -14.37
N PRO A 5 -4.94 -14.95 -13.97
CA PRO A 5 -5.69 -15.99 -13.28
C PRO A 5 -6.24 -15.48 -11.93
N GLY A 6 -7.41 -15.96 -11.58
CA GLY A 6 -8.05 -15.61 -10.30
C GLY A 6 -8.93 -14.36 -10.33
N LEU A 7 -8.89 -13.57 -11.38
CA LEU A 7 -9.77 -12.39 -11.52
C LEU A 7 -11.24 -12.81 -11.45
N PRO A 8 -12.11 -12.07 -10.73
CA PRO A 8 -13.55 -12.37 -10.68
C PRO A 8 -14.19 -12.48 -12.05
N ALA A 9 -15.13 -13.40 -12.20
CA ALA A 9 -15.82 -13.62 -13.48
C ALA A 9 -16.45 -12.32 -14.00
N GLY A 10 -16.22 -12.01 -15.27
CA GLY A 10 -16.72 -10.79 -15.92
C GLY A 10 -15.97 -9.50 -15.56
N CYS A 11 -14.99 -9.55 -14.65
CA CYS A 11 -14.18 -8.39 -14.33
C CYS A 11 -13.05 -8.23 -15.36
N PRO A 12 -12.94 -7.09 -16.06
CA PRO A 12 -11.83 -6.85 -16.98
C PRO A 12 -10.54 -6.63 -16.20
N PRO A 13 -9.36 -6.97 -16.76
CA PRO A 13 -8.08 -6.76 -16.07
C PRO A 13 -7.63 -5.30 -15.99
N TRP A 14 -8.41 -4.39 -16.59
CA TRP A 14 -8.13 -2.98 -16.69
C TRP A 14 -9.40 -2.14 -16.52
N TYR A 15 -9.29 -1.08 -15.75
CA TYR A 15 -10.30 -0.03 -15.61
C TYR A 15 -9.63 1.34 -15.81
N ALA A 16 -10.31 2.29 -16.45
CA ALA A 16 -9.81 3.65 -16.58
C ALA A 16 -10.94 4.67 -16.46
N ARG A 17 -10.65 5.77 -15.77
CA ARG A 17 -11.51 6.92 -15.55
C ARG A 17 -10.67 8.22 -15.61
N PRO A 18 -10.28 8.70 -16.78
CA PRO A 18 -9.42 9.89 -16.91
C PRO A 18 -9.99 11.15 -16.27
N ALA A 19 -11.31 11.24 -16.14
CA ALA A 19 -12.01 12.36 -15.48
C ALA A 19 -11.66 12.48 -13.97
N ALA A 20 -11.13 11.44 -13.34
CA ALA A 20 -10.69 11.44 -11.95
C ALA A 20 -9.59 12.50 -11.67
N ARG A 21 -8.81 12.90 -12.68
CA ARG A 21 -7.81 13.97 -12.53
C ARG A 21 -8.39 15.35 -12.19
N ALA A 22 -9.63 15.59 -12.55
CA ALA A 22 -10.34 16.83 -12.22
C ALA A 22 -11.00 16.82 -10.83
N TRP A 23 -11.04 15.65 -10.17
CA TRP A 23 -11.59 15.55 -8.82
C TRP A 23 -10.63 16.17 -7.79
N ALA A 24 -11.17 16.78 -6.74
CA ALA A 24 -10.39 17.45 -5.71
C ALA A 24 -10.86 17.07 -4.31
N CYS A 25 -9.94 17.07 -3.35
CA CYS A 25 -10.21 16.78 -1.95
C CYS A 25 -9.39 17.69 -1.01
N ALA A 26 -9.70 17.63 0.28
CA ALA A 26 -8.91 18.31 1.31
C ALA A 26 -7.51 17.69 1.45
N PRO A 27 -6.47 18.50 1.75
CA PRO A 27 -5.12 18.00 1.99
C PRO A 27 -5.01 17.25 3.31
N ALA A 28 -4.05 16.32 3.40
CA ALA A 28 -3.64 15.71 4.66
C ALA A 28 -2.77 16.70 5.49
N PRO A 29 -2.65 16.54 6.82
CA PRO A 29 -1.79 17.34 7.70
C PRO A 29 -0.30 16.95 7.55
N THR A 30 0.23 17.02 6.32
CA THR A 30 1.54 16.45 5.95
C THR A 30 2.70 17.06 6.72
N ALA A 31 2.67 18.36 7.04
CA ALA A 31 3.75 19.03 7.76
C ALA A 31 3.96 18.47 9.17
N ASP A 32 2.87 18.30 9.93
CA ASP A 32 2.91 17.75 11.29
C ASP A 32 3.37 16.29 11.28
N VAL A 33 2.91 15.52 10.29
CA VAL A 33 3.27 14.12 10.09
C VAL A 33 4.76 13.99 9.77
N GLN A 34 5.28 14.80 8.85
CA GLN A 34 6.71 14.81 8.50
C GLN A 34 7.59 15.24 9.68
N ALA A 35 7.19 16.26 10.43
CA ALA A 35 7.93 16.70 11.61
C ALA A 35 8.01 15.59 12.68
N PHE A 36 6.92 14.84 12.87
CA PHE A 36 6.93 13.67 13.77
C PHE A 36 7.86 12.57 13.25
N HIS A 37 7.79 12.20 11.98
CA HIS A 37 8.64 11.16 11.41
C HIS A 37 10.11 11.53 11.48
N ALA A 38 10.47 12.79 11.19
CA ALA A 38 11.85 13.27 11.29
C ALA A 38 12.44 13.13 12.71
N GLY A 39 11.61 13.11 13.74
CA GLY A 39 12.02 12.89 15.13
C GLY A 39 12.12 11.41 15.55
N LEU A 40 11.77 10.45 14.68
CA LEU A 40 11.86 9.03 15.02
C LEU A 40 13.31 8.53 14.97
N PRO A 41 13.75 7.70 15.95
CA PRO A 41 15.07 7.09 15.90
C PRO A 41 15.29 6.28 14.61
N GLY A 42 16.37 6.57 13.89
CA GLY A 42 16.72 5.87 12.65
C GLY A 42 15.82 6.22 11.45
N TYR A 43 15.04 7.29 11.53
CA TYR A 43 14.31 7.79 10.37
C TYR A 43 15.27 8.25 9.28
N ALA A 44 14.98 7.84 8.06
CA ALA A 44 15.57 8.39 6.85
C ALA A 44 14.47 8.50 5.80
N PRO A 45 14.48 9.54 4.94
CA PRO A 45 13.53 9.65 3.83
C PRO A 45 13.56 8.39 2.96
N THR A 46 12.40 7.97 2.50
CA THR A 46 12.27 6.85 1.56
C THR A 46 13.03 7.21 0.27
N PRO A 47 14.07 6.44 -0.12
CA PRO A 47 14.88 6.83 -1.27
C PRO A 47 14.08 6.75 -2.57
N LEU A 48 14.18 7.79 -3.37
CA LEU A 48 13.77 7.81 -4.75
C LEU A 48 15.01 7.60 -5.61
N THR A 49 14.98 6.61 -6.50
CA THR A 49 16.14 6.31 -7.34
C THR A 49 15.76 6.38 -8.81
N GLU A 50 16.56 7.10 -9.58
CA GLU A 50 16.41 7.15 -11.03
C GLU A 50 17.01 5.92 -11.68
N VAL A 51 16.32 5.34 -12.68
CA VAL A 51 16.79 4.21 -13.47
C VAL A 51 16.63 4.57 -14.95
N PRO A 52 17.69 5.03 -15.64
CA PRO A 52 17.58 5.48 -17.02
C PRO A 52 17.16 4.39 -18.02
N ALA A 53 17.52 3.15 -17.79
CA ALA A 53 17.08 2.01 -18.64
C ALA A 53 15.76 1.42 -18.16
N LEU A 54 15.37 1.67 -16.93
CA LEU A 54 14.14 1.36 -16.23
C LEU A 54 14.24 2.09 -14.89
N ALA A 55 14.24 3.38 -14.91
CA ALA A 55 14.58 4.22 -13.79
C ALA A 55 14.29 3.64 -12.38
N ALA A 56 15.20 3.00 -11.66
CA ALA A 56 15.20 2.86 -10.20
C ALA A 56 16.39 2.18 -9.55
N ARG A 57 16.86 2.64 -8.41
CA ARG A 57 17.56 1.83 -7.39
C ARG A 57 17.01 2.21 -6.04
N LEU A 58 16.50 1.24 -5.30
CA LEU A 58 15.92 1.44 -3.97
C LEU A 58 16.54 0.51 -2.94
N GLY A 59 16.76 1.04 -1.78
CA GLY A 59 16.88 0.25 -0.58
C GLY A 59 15.99 0.87 0.46
N LEU A 60 14.90 0.22 0.92
CA LEU A 60 14.48 0.13 2.31
C LEU A 60 13.13 -0.54 2.56
N PRO A 61 12.87 -1.02 3.80
CA PRO A 61 11.69 -1.78 4.11
C PRO A 61 10.49 -0.90 4.37
N ALA A 62 9.40 -1.26 3.73
CA ALA A 62 8.00 -1.01 4.07
C ALA A 62 7.61 0.42 4.53
N PHE A 63 7.02 1.19 3.61
CA PHE A 63 6.22 2.40 3.86
C PHE A 63 5.20 2.24 5.02
N LYS A 64 4.84 1.02 5.39
CA LYS A 64 3.90 0.68 6.48
C LYS A 64 4.30 1.29 7.83
N VAL A 65 5.60 1.49 8.09
CA VAL A 65 6.06 2.12 9.34
C VAL A 65 5.60 3.57 9.46
N LEU A 66 5.48 4.31 8.35
CA LEU A 66 5.02 5.70 8.37
C LEU A 66 3.57 5.80 8.86
N GLY A 67 2.68 4.96 8.32
CA GLY A 67 1.29 4.90 8.76
C GLY A 67 1.16 4.40 10.21
N ALA A 68 1.80 3.28 10.53
CA ALA A 68 1.72 2.66 11.85
C ALA A 68 2.27 3.59 12.96
N SER A 69 3.39 4.26 12.73
CA SER A 69 4.00 5.14 13.74
C SER A 69 3.13 6.35 14.04
N TRP A 70 2.58 7.00 13.03
CA TRP A 70 1.67 8.13 13.22
C TRP A 70 0.39 7.70 13.93
N ALA A 71 -0.24 6.61 13.52
CA ALA A 71 -1.44 6.09 14.18
C ALA A 71 -1.18 5.74 15.65
N VAL A 72 -0.09 5.04 15.96
CA VAL A 72 0.29 4.72 17.34
C VAL A 72 0.51 5.98 18.16
N ARG A 73 1.22 7.00 17.65
CA ARG A 73 1.35 8.30 18.31
C ARG A 73 -0.02 8.91 18.62
N ARG A 74 -0.94 8.93 17.65
CA ARG A 74 -2.29 9.50 17.79
C ARG A 74 -3.13 8.73 18.82
N VAL A 75 -3.05 7.40 18.82
CA VAL A 75 -3.68 6.54 19.82
C VAL A 75 -3.16 6.88 21.22
N LEU A 76 -1.84 6.91 21.39
CA LEU A 76 -1.23 7.16 22.70
C LEU A 76 -1.49 8.58 23.21
N SER A 77 -1.53 9.60 22.33
CA SER A 77 -1.78 10.99 22.72
C SER A 77 -3.21 11.25 23.21
N ARG A 78 -4.15 10.36 22.92
CA ARG A 78 -5.55 10.46 23.42
C ARG A 78 -5.79 9.71 24.71
N ARG A 79 -4.82 8.96 25.15
CA ARG A 79 -4.95 8.11 26.31
C ARG A 79 -4.74 8.91 27.58
N THR A 80 -5.70 8.83 28.49
CA THR A 80 -5.62 9.41 29.84
C THR A 80 -5.22 8.38 30.90
N ALA A 81 -5.43 7.08 30.61
CA ALA A 81 -5.12 5.99 31.53
C ALA A 81 -3.61 5.65 31.52
N ALA A 82 -3.03 5.50 32.71
CA ALA A 82 -1.67 5.00 32.88
C ALA A 82 -1.57 3.48 32.60
N GLY A 83 -0.37 2.99 32.30
CA GLY A 83 -0.06 1.58 32.08
C GLY A 83 0.13 1.19 30.61
N GLN A 84 0.60 -0.03 30.39
CA GLN A 84 0.85 -0.55 29.05
C GLN A 84 -0.45 -0.85 28.29
N LEU A 85 -0.47 -0.48 27.00
CA LEU A 85 -1.50 -0.82 26.05
C LEU A 85 -1.04 -2.01 25.19
N THR A 86 -1.95 -2.88 24.82
CA THR A 86 -1.71 -3.90 23.78
C THR A 86 -2.25 -3.36 22.46
N LEU A 87 -1.36 -3.04 21.53
CA LEU A 87 -1.71 -2.65 20.18
C LEU A 87 -1.98 -3.94 19.37
N VAL A 88 -3.17 -4.05 18.79
CA VAL A 88 -3.63 -5.26 18.13
C VAL A 88 -3.81 -4.98 16.64
N THR A 89 -3.41 -5.91 15.78
CA THR A 89 -3.68 -5.85 14.34
C THR A 89 -3.73 -7.23 13.70
N ALA A 90 -4.28 -7.31 12.49
CA ALA A 90 -4.10 -8.41 11.56
C ALA A 90 -3.18 -7.97 10.41
N THR A 91 -2.38 -8.88 9.87
CA THR A 91 -1.39 -8.55 8.83
C THR A 91 -0.95 -9.76 8.02
N ASP A 92 -0.57 -9.49 6.77
CA ASP A 92 0.20 -10.41 5.90
C ASP A 92 1.72 -10.23 6.03
N GLY A 93 2.20 -9.37 6.99
CA GLY A 93 3.61 -9.17 7.27
C GLY A 93 4.00 -7.74 7.66
N ASN A 94 4.09 -6.83 6.69
CA ASN A 94 4.71 -5.52 6.86
C ASN A 94 4.02 -4.58 7.85
N HIS A 95 2.69 -4.57 7.89
CA HIS A 95 1.94 -3.73 8.85
C HIS A 95 2.13 -4.21 10.28
N GLY A 96 2.03 -5.52 10.51
CA GLY A 96 2.24 -6.12 11.84
C GLY A 96 3.66 -5.90 12.36
N ARG A 97 4.67 -6.04 11.49
CA ARG A 97 6.06 -5.76 11.87
C ARG A 97 6.27 -4.28 12.23
N ALA A 98 5.69 -3.36 11.45
CA ALA A 98 5.74 -1.93 11.74
C ALA A 98 5.07 -1.61 13.07
N LEU A 99 3.87 -2.17 13.32
CA LEU A 99 3.17 -1.98 14.60
C LEU A 99 3.96 -2.55 15.78
N ALA A 100 4.52 -3.75 15.66
CA ALA A 100 5.33 -4.39 16.71
C ALA A 100 6.56 -3.54 17.06
N ARG A 101 7.26 -3.01 16.05
CA ARG A 101 8.39 -2.09 16.26
C ARG A 101 7.96 -0.81 16.98
N MET A 102 6.85 -0.21 16.58
CA MET A 102 6.33 0.99 17.23
C MET A 102 5.87 0.71 18.66
N ALA A 103 5.21 -0.43 18.90
CA ALA A 103 4.86 -0.85 20.25
C ALA A 103 6.10 -0.92 21.15
N ARG A 104 7.15 -1.60 20.71
CA ARG A 104 8.43 -1.68 21.43
C ARG A 104 9.05 -0.30 21.68
N LEU A 105 9.09 0.56 20.65
CA LEU A 105 9.68 1.90 20.75
C LEU A 105 8.95 2.79 21.77
N PHE A 106 7.63 2.66 21.84
CA PHE A 106 6.80 3.43 22.77
C PHE A 106 6.49 2.71 24.09
N GLY A 107 7.21 1.60 24.40
CA GLY A 107 7.03 0.85 25.64
C GLY A 107 5.66 0.15 25.78
N GLN A 108 5.00 -0.16 24.66
CA GLN A 108 3.71 -0.82 24.59
C GLN A 108 3.88 -2.30 24.21
N ARG A 109 2.79 -3.09 24.30
CA ARG A 109 2.74 -4.47 23.83
C ARG A 109 2.13 -4.52 22.42
N ALA A 110 2.49 -5.54 21.63
CA ALA A 110 1.86 -5.82 20.36
C ALA A 110 1.28 -7.25 20.34
N HIS A 111 0.09 -7.40 19.77
CA HIS A 111 -0.52 -8.69 19.46
C HIS A 111 -0.95 -8.69 18.00
N VAL A 112 -0.38 -9.58 17.21
CA VAL A 112 -0.52 -9.61 15.76
C VAL A 112 -1.17 -10.93 15.34
N PHE A 113 -2.28 -10.84 14.64
CA PHE A 113 -2.96 -11.98 14.01
C PHE A 113 -2.48 -12.13 12.58
N VAL A 114 -2.09 -13.34 12.19
CA VAL A 114 -1.53 -13.64 10.87
C VAL A 114 -2.38 -14.72 10.21
N PRO A 115 -2.93 -14.48 9.01
CA PRO A 115 -3.70 -15.50 8.29
C PRO A 115 -2.81 -16.61 7.77
N GLY A 116 -3.42 -17.74 7.40
CA GLY A 116 -2.71 -18.85 6.76
C GLY A 116 -2.03 -18.43 5.45
N GLY A 117 -0.89 -19.08 5.14
CA GLY A 117 -0.16 -18.86 3.90
C GLY A 117 0.86 -17.70 3.92
N VAL A 118 0.96 -16.95 5.00
CA VAL A 118 2.01 -15.94 5.17
C VAL A 118 3.37 -16.61 5.32
N HIS A 119 4.38 -16.09 4.61
CA HIS A 119 5.71 -16.68 4.61
C HIS A 119 6.33 -16.71 6.02
N PRO A 120 6.91 -17.84 6.49
CA PRO A 120 7.44 -17.98 7.85
C PRO A 120 8.48 -16.91 8.23
N THR A 121 9.25 -16.42 7.26
CA THR A 121 10.20 -15.32 7.49
C THR A 121 9.50 -14.03 7.92
N ALA A 122 8.32 -13.72 7.37
CA ALA A 122 7.53 -12.55 7.78
C ALA A 122 7.00 -12.72 9.21
N VAL A 123 6.49 -13.89 9.55
CA VAL A 123 6.04 -14.25 10.91
C VAL A 123 7.18 -14.12 11.92
N ALA A 124 8.34 -14.69 11.60
CA ALA A 124 9.55 -14.58 12.44
C ALA A 124 10.01 -13.13 12.62
N ALA A 125 9.94 -12.30 11.57
CA ALA A 125 10.30 -10.90 11.63
C ALA A 125 9.36 -10.07 12.53
N ILE A 126 8.07 -10.41 12.59
CA ILE A 126 7.11 -9.81 13.51
C ILE A 126 7.43 -10.21 14.96
N ALA A 127 7.64 -11.50 15.20
CA ALA A 127 7.98 -12.02 16.54
C ALA A 127 9.31 -11.43 17.07
N ALA A 128 10.32 -11.26 16.21
CA ALA A 128 11.60 -10.64 16.54
C ALA A 128 11.48 -9.17 17.00
N GLU A 129 10.40 -8.46 16.63
CA GLU A 129 10.10 -7.13 17.16
C GLU A 129 9.47 -7.17 18.58
N GLY A 130 9.25 -8.37 19.15
CA GLY A 130 8.69 -8.57 20.49
C GLY A 130 7.16 -8.68 20.54
N ALA A 131 6.51 -8.89 19.41
CA ALA A 131 5.06 -9.08 19.36
C ALA A 131 4.66 -10.50 19.77
N ARG A 132 3.51 -10.62 20.43
CA ARG A 132 2.76 -11.88 20.46
C ARG A 132 2.17 -12.09 19.06
N VAL A 133 2.43 -13.24 18.45
CA VAL A 133 1.86 -13.63 17.15
C VAL A 133 0.84 -14.74 17.36
N THR A 134 -0.32 -14.62 16.70
CA THR A 134 -1.33 -15.67 16.62
C THR A 134 -1.57 -15.97 15.15
N GLU A 135 -1.09 -17.13 14.69
CA GLU A 135 -1.39 -17.64 13.36
C GLU A 135 -2.77 -18.31 13.36
N ILE A 136 -3.56 -18.05 12.34
CA ILE A 136 -4.88 -18.64 12.13
C ILE A 136 -4.91 -19.43 10.82
N THR A 137 -5.81 -20.38 10.71
CA THR A 137 -6.02 -21.15 9.47
C THR A 137 -6.96 -20.48 8.48
N GLY A 138 -7.52 -19.31 8.84
CA GLY A 138 -8.52 -18.57 8.07
C GLY A 138 -7.93 -17.53 7.11
N THR A 139 -8.82 -16.77 6.51
CA THR A 139 -8.52 -15.68 5.57
C THR A 139 -8.00 -14.43 6.29
N TYR A 140 -7.49 -13.46 5.51
CA TYR A 140 -7.12 -12.15 6.03
C TYR A 140 -8.30 -11.44 6.71
N ASP A 141 -9.49 -11.45 6.11
CA ASP A 141 -10.69 -10.82 6.69
C ASP A 141 -11.09 -11.47 8.02
N GLU A 142 -10.88 -12.77 8.17
CA GLU A 142 -11.09 -13.47 9.45
C GLU A 142 -10.03 -13.10 10.50
N ALA A 143 -8.79 -12.93 10.10
CA ALA A 143 -7.74 -12.42 10.97
C ALA A 143 -8.07 -11.00 11.48
N VAL A 144 -8.58 -10.12 10.61
CA VAL A 144 -9.03 -8.77 10.97
C VAL A 144 -10.17 -8.84 11.99
N ARG A 145 -11.15 -9.72 11.80
CA ARG A 145 -12.26 -9.91 12.74
C ARG A 145 -11.76 -10.35 14.12
N LEU A 146 -10.86 -11.33 14.18
CA LEU A 146 -10.29 -11.83 15.43
C LEU A 146 -9.43 -10.77 16.13
N ALA A 147 -8.66 -9.98 15.38
CA ALA A 147 -7.90 -8.85 15.91
C ALA A 147 -8.83 -7.78 16.53
N ALA A 148 -9.93 -7.46 15.85
CA ALA A 148 -10.93 -6.54 16.36
C ALA A 148 -11.61 -7.05 17.64
N GLU A 149 -11.90 -8.34 17.74
CA GLU A 149 -12.40 -8.96 18.97
C GLU A 149 -11.40 -8.91 20.12
N ALA A 150 -10.13 -9.22 19.84
CA ALA A 150 -9.06 -9.18 20.84
C ALA A 150 -8.78 -7.75 21.36
N ALA A 151 -9.13 -6.74 20.57
CA ALA A 151 -8.96 -5.33 20.93
C ALA A 151 -10.11 -4.74 21.74
N ARG A 152 -11.18 -5.48 22.07
CA ARG A 152 -12.34 -4.98 22.85
C ARG A 152 -12.05 -4.71 24.33
N GLY A 153 -10.91 -5.16 24.81
CA GLY A 153 -10.53 -4.98 26.23
C GLY A 153 -10.05 -3.56 26.55
N PRO A 154 -10.17 -3.09 27.80
CA PRO A 154 -9.83 -1.72 28.20
C PRO A 154 -8.33 -1.39 28.10
N SER A 155 -7.48 -2.40 27.96
CA SER A 155 -6.02 -2.26 27.82
C SER A 155 -5.54 -2.71 26.44
N ALA A 156 -6.43 -2.72 25.44
CA ALA A 156 -6.12 -3.08 24.06
C ALA A 156 -6.68 -2.03 23.11
N GLU A 157 -6.02 -1.83 21.97
CA GLU A 157 -6.45 -0.93 20.89
C GLU A 157 -6.18 -1.56 19.55
N LEU A 158 -7.17 -1.56 18.67
CA LEU A 158 -7.02 -2.01 17.30
C LEU A 158 -6.30 -0.95 16.48
N VAL A 159 -5.23 -1.35 15.79
CA VAL A 159 -4.48 -0.49 14.86
C VAL A 159 -4.42 -1.18 13.50
N GLN A 160 -5.58 -1.22 12.82
CA GLN A 160 -5.77 -1.87 11.53
C GLN A 160 -5.78 -0.83 10.41
N ASP A 161 -5.24 -1.19 9.25
CA ASP A 161 -5.10 -0.29 8.09
C ASP A 161 -6.30 -0.32 7.12
N ALA A 162 -7.31 -1.15 7.40
CA ALA A 162 -8.61 -1.14 6.72
C ALA A 162 -9.66 -0.45 7.60
N GLY A 163 -10.50 0.41 6.99
CA GLY A 163 -11.60 1.09 7.67
C GLY A 163 -12.96 0.50 7.30
N TRP A 164 -13.87 0.49 8.28
CA TRP A 164 -15.28 0.12 8.11
C TRP A 164 -16.17 1.03 8.96
N PRO A 165 -17.51 1.03 8.78
CA PRO A 165 -18.42 1.86 9.58
C PRO A 165 -18.20 1.69 11.09
N GLY A 166 -17.89 2.80 11.78
CA GLY A 166 -17.54 2.83 13.21
C GLY A 166 -16.05 2.62 13.52
N TYR A 167 -15.22 2.32 12.50
CA TYR A 167 -13.77 2.19 12.64
C TYR A 167 -13.04 2.93 11.52
N GLU A 168 -13.14 4.25 11.48
CA GLU A 168 -12.54 5.11 10.45
C GLU A 168 -11.34 5.90 10.96
N GLN A 169 -11.30 6.18 12.26
CA GLN A 169 -10.35 7.14 12.83
C GLN A 169 -8.90 6.66 12.77
N VAL A 170 -8.63 5.45 13.26
CA VAL A 170 -7.27 4.88 13.27
C VAL A 170 -6.79 4.61 11.83
N PRO A 171 -7.58 4.01 10.94
CA PRO A 171 -7.23 3.92 9.53
C PRO A 171 -6.96 5.28 8.88
N GLY A 172 -7.73 6.32 9.26
CA GLY A 172 -7.49 7.69 8.81
C GLY A 172 -6.11 8.21 9.20
N TRP A 173 -5.67 7.96 10.42
CA TRP A 173 -4.32 8.33 10.85
C TRP A 173 -3.22 7.53 10.13
N ILE A 174 -3.48 6.27 9.81
CA ILE A 174 -2.54 5.47 9.01
C ILE A 174 -2.37 6.11 7.62
N VAL A 175 -3.46 6.51 6.99
CA VAL A 175 -3.44 7.21 5.70
C VAL A 175 -2.73 8.57 5.80
N GLU A 176 -3.00 9.36 6.85
CA GLU A 176 -2.26 10.60 7.14
C GLU A 176 -0.74 10.33 7.22
N GLY A 177 -0.34 9.27 7.92
CA GLY A 177 1.07 8.88 8.06
C GLY A 177 1.74 8.59 6.71
N TYR A 178 1.03 8.00 5.76
CA TYR A 178 1.56 7.77 4.40
C TYR A 178 1.78 9.05 3.60
N SER A 179 1.25 10.20 4.02
CA SER A 179 1.47 11.47 3.32
C SER A 179 2.94 11.87 3.24
N THR A 180 3.75 11.45 4.22
CA THR A 180 5.21 11.66 4.23
C THR A 180 5.88 11.03 3.01
N LEU A 181 5.53 9.78 2.64
CA LEU A 181 6.09 9.10 1.48
C LEU A 181 5.92 9.94 0.19
N PHE A 182 4.71 10.41 -0.05
CA PHE A 182 4.42 11.19 -1.25
C PHE A 182 5.07 12.59 -1.23
N ALA A 183 5.24 13.17 -0.05
CA ALA A 183 5.96 14.44 0.10
C ALA A 183 7.47 14.26 -0.14
N GLU A 184 8.04 13.14 0.29
CA GLU A 184 9.45 12.76 0.02
C GLU A 184 9.69 12.54 -1.47
N ILE A 185 8.77 11.87 -2.18
CA ILE A 185 8.83 11.69 -3.63
C ILE A 185 8.90 13.05 -4.33
N ASP A 186 7.98 13.97 -3.99
CA ASP A 186 7.95 15.29 -4.62
C ASP A 186 9.21 16.10 -4.34
N ALA A 187 9.71 16.07 -3.10
CA ALA A 187 10.92 16.78 -2.73
C ALA A 187 12.16 16.25 -3.47
N GLN A 188 12.28 14.93 -3.61
CA GLN A 188 13.39 14.29 -4.32
C GLN A 188 13.31 14.48 -5.84
N LEU A 189 12.13 14.43 -6.44
CA LEU A 189 11.94 14.79 -7.86
C LEU A 189 12.33 16.25 -8.12
N ALA A 190 11.90 17.16 -7.27
CA ALA A 190 12.27 18.57 -7.37
C ALA A 190 13.79 18.78 -7.21
N GLY A 191 14.42 18.10 -6.25
CA GLY A 191 15.86 18.12 -6.02
C GLY A 191 16.67 17.56 -7.19
N ALA A 192 16.13 16.60 -7.92
CA ALA A 192 16.73 16.03 -9.14
C ALA A 192 16.45 16.87 -10.40
N GLY A 193 15.74 18.00 -10.29
CA GLY A 193 15.34 18.80 -11.45
C GLY A 193 14.27 18.13 -12.33
N ALA A 194 13.68 17.03 -11.87
CA ALA A 194 12.56 16.38 -12.54
C ALA A 194 11.27 17.16 -12.22
N GLY A 195 10.40 17.29 -13.21
CA GLY A 195 9.07 17.90 -13.01
C GLY A 195 8.12 16.98 -12.21
N ASP A 196 6.88 17.45 -12.04
CA ASP A 196 5.83 16.60 -11.46
C ASP A 196 5.69 15.29 -12.26
N PRO A 197 5.47 14.14 -11.60
CA PRO A 197 5.31 12.89 -12.30
C PRO A 197 4.06 12.92 -13.20
N ALA A 198 4.13 12.26 -14.35
CA ALA A 198 2.96 12.08 -15.21
C ALA A 198 2.10 10.90 -14.77
N LEU A 199 2.72 9.90 -14.15
CA LEU A 199 2.07 8.69 -13.63
C LEU A 199 2.70 8.27 -12.31
N VAL A 200 1.86 7.91 -11.33
CA VAL A 200 2.26 7.24 -10.10
C VAL A 200 1.56 5.88 -10.04
N VAL A 201 2.35 4.82 -9.91
CA VAL A 201 1.88 3.43 -9.88
C VAL A 201 1.96 2.89 -8.45
N ILE A 202 0.82 2.48 -7.91
CA ILE A 202 0.64 2.19 -6.49
C ILE A 202 0.12 0.76 -6.32
N PRO A 203 0.89 -0.16 -5.72
CA PRO A 203 0.37 -1.46 -5.31
C PRO A 203 -0.78 -1.29 -4.32
N ALA A 204 -1.87 -2.02 -4.50
CA ALA A 204 -3.05 -1.90 -3.67
C ALA A 204 -3.48 -3.27 -3.11
N GLY A 205 -3.66 -3.33 -1.79
CA GLY A 205 -4.49 -4.31 -1.09
C GLY A 205 -5.84 -3.67 -0.77
N VAL A 206 -6.08 -3.26 0.48
CA VAL A 206 -7.33 -2.57 0.87
C VAL A 206 -7.47 -1.13 0.32
N GLY A 207 -6.42 -0.56 -0.29
CA GLY A 207 -6.44 0.75 -0.92
C GLY A 207 -5.99 1.94 -0.08
N SER A 208 -5.58 1.76 1.18
CA SER A 208 -5.18 2.86 2.08
C SER A 208 -3.96 3.66 1.59
N LEU A 209 -2.96 2.99 0.98
CA LEU A 209 -1.82 3.68 0.37
C LEU A 209 -2.26 4.48 -0.87
N ALA A 210 -3.14 3.90 -1.68
CA ALA A 210 -3.68 4.59 -2.85
C ALA A 210 -4.54 5.80 -2.44
N GLN A 211 -5.32 5.71 -1.35
CA GLN A 211 -6.02 6.86 -0.77
C GLN A 211 -5.05 8.00 -0.41
N ALA A 212 -3.92 7.69 0.22
CA ALA A 212 -2.92 8.70 0.55
C ALA A 212 -2.33 9.36 -0.72
N GLY A 213 -2.06 8.57 -1.77
CA GLY A 213 -1.65 9.08 -3.08
C GLY A 213 -2.71 9.98 -3.73
N VAL A 214 -3.96 9.54 -3.72
CA VAL A 214 -5.11 10.35 -4.19
C VAL A 214 -5.18 11.66 -3.40
N THR A 215 -5.17 11.59 -2.07
CA THR A 215 -5.21 12.79 -1.21
C THR A 215 -4.07 13.74 -1.56
N ARG A 216 -2.84 13.24 -1.72
CA ARG A 216 -1.67 14.08 -2.05
C ARG A 216 -1.83 14.79 -3.39
N TYR A 217 -2.20 14.08 -4.43
CA TYR A 217 -2.17 14.62 -5.80
C TYR A 217 -3.48 15.28 -6.24
N ARG A 218 -4.61 15.04 -5.53
CA ARG A 218 -5.90 15.68 -5.79
C ARG A 218 -6.20 16.87 -4.87
N SER A 219 -5.32 17.16 -3.89
CA SER A 219 -5.45 18.32 -3.00
C SER A 219 -4.60 19.52 -3.42
N ARG A 220 -4.02 19.52 -4.64
CA ARG A 220 -3.09 20.56 -5.11
C ARG A 220 -3.76 21.45 -6.17
N PRO A 221 -4.39 22.54 -5.80
CA PRO A 221 -4.98 23.44 -6.78
C PRO A 221 -3.91 24.06 -7.68
N GLY A 222 -4.19 24.19 -8.97
CA GLY A 222 -3.33 24.85 -9.94
C GLY A 222 -2.09 24.07 -10.41
N ARG A 223 -1.83 22.84 -9.87
CA ARG A 223 -0.76 21.95 -10.38
C ARG A 223 -1.33 20.87 -11.28
N ARG A 224 -0.55 20.48 -12.30
CA ARG A 224 -0.91 19.32 -13.12
C ARG A 224 -0.87 18.06 -12.25
N ALA A 225 -2.01 17.42 -12.05
CA ALA A 225 -2.09 16.18 -11.31
C ALA A 225 -1.59 15.00 -12.16
N PRO A 226 -0.74 14.10 -11.62
CA PRO A 226 -0.37 12.86 -12.30
C PRO A 226 -1.59 11.96 -12.47
N ALA A 227 -1.52 11.05 -13.43
CA ALA A 227 -2.38 9.87 -13.43
C ALA A 227 -2.01 8.96 -12.26
N LEU A 228 -3.03 8.38 -11.59
CA LEU A 228 -2.87 7.45 -10.49
C LEU A 228 -3.38 6.08 -10.92
N LEU A 229 -2.49 5.10 -10.91
CA LEU A 229 -2.75 3.71 -11.32
C LEU A 229 -2.58 2.79 -10.10
N THR A 230 -3.62 2.07 -9.70
CA THR A 230 -3.48 0.96 -8.75
C THR A 230 -3.17 -0.35 -9.44
N VAL A 231 -2.38 -1.19 -8.74
CA VAL A 231 -2.00 -2.52 -9.21
C VAL A 231 -2.33 -3.55 -8.14
N GLU A 232 -3.04 -4.60 -8.52
CA GLU A 232 -3.48 -5.68 -7.66
C GLU A 232 -3.14 -7.04 -8.26
N PRO A 233 -2.92 -8.11 -7.45
CA PRO A 233 -2.89 -9.47 -7.98
C PRO A 233 -4.27 -9.85 -8.53
N GLY A 234 -4.32 -10.56 -9.65
CA GLY A 234 -5.58 -11.05 -10.22
C GLY A 234 -6.37 -11.92 -9.24
N ALA A 235 -5.68 -12.63 -8.36
CA ALA A 235 -6.26 -13.46 -7.30
C ALA A 235 -6.97 -12.67 -6.18
N ALA A 236 -6.74 -11.35 -6.06
CA ALA A 236 -7.27 -10.50 -4.99
C ALA A 236 -7.46 -9.05 -5.47
N ALA A 237 -8.07 -8.84 -6.63
CA ALA A 237 -8.26 -7.52 -7.24
C ALA A 237 -9.56 -6.85 -6.73
N CYS A 238 -9.67 -6.60 -5.43
CA CYS A 238 -10.91 -6.09 -4.81
C CYS A 238 -11.21 -4.62 -5.16
N VAL A 239 -10.18 -3.79 -5.29
CA VAL A 239 -10.34 -2.37 -5.69
C VAL A 239 -10.79 -2.30 -7.16
N LEU A 240 -10.11 -3.00 -8.07
CA LEU A 240 -10.47 -3.06 -9.48
C LEU A 240 -11.92 -3.56 -9.65
N ALA A 241 -12.28 -4.67 -9.02
CA ALA A 241 -13.62 -5.23 -9.11
C ALA A 241 -14.69 -4.26 -8.57
N SER A 242 -14.38 -3.53 -7.50
CA SER A 242 -15.28 -2.51 -6.94
C SER A 242 -15.41 -1.30 -7.89
N LEU A 243 -14.32 -0.84 -8.51
CA LEU A 243 -14.35 0.25 -9.49
C LEU A 243 -15.19 -0.13 -10.73
N VAL A 244 -15.05 -1.36 -11.21
CA VAL A 244 -15.83 -1.87 -12.34
C VAL A 244 -17.33 -1.94 -12.00
N ARG A 245 -17.67 -2.34 -10.78
CA ARG A 245 -19.09 -2.36 -10.31
C ARG A 245 -19.65 -0.98 -9.98
N GLY A 246 -18.79 -0.01 -9.66
CA GLY A 246 -19.19 1.31 -9.17
C GLY A 246 -19.52 1.37 -7.67
N GLU A 247 -19.41 0.26 -6.96
CA GLU A 247 -19.67 0.13 -5.51
C GLU A 247 -18.63 -0.77 -4.84
N PRO A 248 -18.30 -0.53 -3.55
CA PRO A 248 -17.37 -1.36 -2.81
C PRO A 248 -17.99 -2.72 -2.50
N GLY A 249 -17.19 -3.77 -2.56
CA GLY A 249 -17.69 -5.09 -2.24
C GLY A 249 -16.60 -6.12 -2.12
N THR A 250 -16.90 -7.17 -1.36
CA THR A 250 -16.02 -8.31 -1.14
C THR A 250 -15.95 -9.20 -2.38
N ILE A 251 -14.77 -9.71 -2.65
CA ILE A 251 -14.51 -10.77 -3.63
C ILE A 251 -13.94 -12.00 -2.92
N THR A 252 -14.11 -13.17 -3.54
CA THR A 252 -13.37 -14.35 -3.09
C THR A 252 -11.93 -14.25 -3.55
N THR A 253 -10.99 -14.26 -2.62
CA THR A 253 -9.55 -14.27 -2.91
C THR A 253 -9.03 -15.69 -3.11
N ARG A 254 -7.86 -15.80 -3.75
CA ARG A 254 -7.09 -17.03 -3.89
C ARG A 254 -5.65 -16.77 -3.42
N GLU A 255 -4.86 -17.82 -3.31
CA GLU A 255 -3.44 -17.66 -3.02
C GLU A 255 -2.71 -16.84 -4.08
N THR A 256 -1.80 -16.00 -3.63
CA THR A 256 -0.91 -15.19 -4.46
C THR A 256 0.43 -15.00 -3.76
N ILE A 257 1.52 -14.97 -4.53
CA ILE A 257 2.85 -14.65 -3.99
C ILE A 257 2.95 -13.18 -3.53
N MET A 258 2.04 -12.32 -3.99
CA MET A 258 1.91 -10.94 -3.55
C MET A 258 1.09 -10.85 -2.25
N ALA A 259 1.51 -11.58 -1.22
CA ALA A 259 0.76 -11.80 0.02
C ALA A 259 0.27 -10.49 0.67
N GLY A 260 1.10 -9.45 0.74
CA GLY A 260 0.72 -8.15 1.29
C GLY A 260 -0.32 -7.36 0.47
N LEU A 261 -0.74 -7.89 -0.67
CA LEU A 261 -1.83 -7.34 -1.50
C LEU A 261 -3.04 -8.29 -1.56
N ASN A 262 -3.02 -9.42 -0.82
CA ASN A 262 -4.08 -10.43 -0.84
C ASN A 262 -5.28 -10.01 0.01
N CYS A 263 -6.01 -9.01 -0.43
CA CYS A 263 -7.16 -8.45 0.28
C CYS A 263 -8.46 -8.67 -0.50
N GLY A 264 -9.50 -9.17 0.18
CA GLY A 264 -10.80 -9.45 -0.43
C GLY A 264 -11.75 -8.25 -0.46
N THR A 265 -11.55 -7.26 0.41
CA THR A 265 -12.46 -6.13 0.59
C THR A 265 -11.70 -4.81 0.63
N PRO A 266 -12.07 -3.80 -0.16
CA PRO A 266 -11.45 -2.48 -0.06
C PRO A 266 -11.86 -1.78 1.24
N SER A 267 -10.97 -0.97 1.79
CA SER A 267 -11.27 -0.11 2.94
C SER A 267 -12.43 0.84 2.60
N MET A 268 -13.48 0.85 3.41
CA MET A 268 -14.63 1.73 3.23
C MET A 268 -14.24 3.20 3.37
N LEU A 269 -13.22 3.50 4.18
CA LEU A 269 -12.64 4.84 4.28
C LEU A 269 -11.93 5.26 2.98
N ALA A 270 -11.24 4.33 2.33
CA ALA A 270 -10.53 4.61 1.08
C ALA A 270 -11.48 4.73 -0.12
N TRP A 271 -12.60 4.04 -0.09
CA TRP A 271 -13.49 3.89 -1.24
C TRP A 271 -13.89 5.19 -1.96
N PRO A 272 -14.36 6.26 -1.28
CA PRO A 272 -14.71 7.51 -1.98
C PRO A 272 -13.52 8.11 -2.75
N PHE A 273 -12.32 8.04 -2.19
CA PHE A 273 -11.09 8.53 -2.81
C PHE A 273 -10.69 7.67 -4.02
N LEU A 274 -10.81 6.35 -3.89
CA LEU A 274 -10.49 5.41 -4.97
C LEU A 274 -11.47 5.57 -6.13
N ARG A 275 -12.78 5.61 -5.84
CA ARG A 275 -13.84 5.77 -6.83
C ARG A 275 -13.70 7.07 -7.63
N ASP A 276 -13.43 8.17 -6.93
CA ASP A 276 -13.49 9.50 -7.53
C ASP A 276 -12.12 10.04 -7.97
N GLY A 277 -11.03 9.59 -7.36
CA GLY A 277 -9.68 10.14 -7.56
C GLY A 277 -8.69 9.25 -8.32
N LEU A 278 -8.96 7.96 -8.56
CA LEU A 278 -8.09 7.08 -9.35
C LEU A 278 -8.39 7.19 -10.85
N ASP A 279 -7.33 7.34 -11.66
CA ASP A 279 -7.43 7.33 -13.13
C ASP A 279 -7.60 5.94 -13.68
N ALA A 280 -6.94 4.94 -13.07
CA ALA A 280 -6.96 3.58 -13.56
C ALA A 280 -6.65 2.56 -12.46
N ALA A 281 -7.05 1.33 -12.72
CA ALA A 281 -6.69 0.15 -11.96
C ALA A 281 -6.34 -1.01 -12.90
N VAL A 282 -5.38 -1.85 -12.52
CA VAL A 282 -4.95 -3.00 -13.31
C VAL A 282 -4.68 -4.20 -12.41
N ALA A 283 -5.12 -5.37 -12.87
CA ALA A 283 -4.77 -6.64 -12.26
C ALA A 283 -3.61 -7.29 -13.02
N VAL A 284 -2.66 -7.88 -12.27
CA VAL A 284 -1.50 -8.59 -12.81
C VAL A 284 -1.42 -10.02 -12.29
N ALA A 285 -0.83 -10.92 -13.11
CA ALA A 285 -0.57 -12.29 -12.67
C ALA A 285 0.66 -12.36 -11.75
N ASP A 286 0.74 -13.36 -10.88
CA ASP A 286 1.88 -13.65 -10.03
C ASP A 286 3.19 -13.77 -10.79
N ALA A 287 3.18 -14.43 -11.95
CA ALA A 287 4.34 -14.53 -12.82
C ALA A 287 4.87 -13.15 -13.28
N GLY A 288 3.96 -12.19 -13.51
CA GLY A 288 4.31 -10.80 -13.84
C GLY A 288 4.97 -10.07 -12.66
N GLY A 289 4.43 -10.23 -11.46
CA GLY A 289 5.00 -9.69 -10.23
C GLY A 289 6.39 -10.27 -9.92
N ALA A 290 6.55 -11.59 -10.04
CA ALA A 290 7.83 -12.28 -9.85
C ALA A 290 8.88 -11.86 -10.89
N ALA A 291 8.51 -11.77 -12.17
CA ALA A 291 9.41 -11.31 -13.22
C ALA A 291 9.85 -9.86 -12.97
N ALA A 292 8.92 -8.98 -12.63
CA ALA A 292 9.22 -7.60 -12.33
C ALA A 292 10.14 -7.45 -11.11
N ALA A 293 9.96 -8.25 -10.05
CA ALA A 293 10.84 -8.26 -8.89
C ALA A 293 12.25 -8.72 -9.24
N ARG A 294 12.40 -9.76 -10.08
CA ARG A 294 13.72 -10.20 -10.58
C ARG A 294 14.40 -9.13 -11.43
N ASP A 295 13.66 -8.45 -12.30
CA ASP A 295 14.22 -7.38 -13.11
C ASP A 295 14.68 -6.20 -12.25
N LEU A 296 13.89 -5.83 -11.21
CA LEU A 296 14.29 -4.83 -10.24
C LEU A 296 15.58 -5.24 -9.51
N ALA A 297 15.74 -6.51 -9.15
CA ALA A 297 16.97 -7.03 -8.55
C ALA A 297 18.18 -6.85 -9.49
N GLY A 298 18.02 -7.00 -10.81
CA GLY A 298 19.04 -6.72 -11.81
C GLY A 298 19.50 -5.25 -11.83
N TYR A 299 18.67 -4.32 -11.34
CA TYR A 299 19.02 -2.92 -11.13
C TYR A 299 19.48 -2.60 -9.69
N GLY A 300 19.69 -3.63 -8.86
CA GLY A 300 20.10 -3.49 -7.47
C GLY A 300 18.97 -3.14 -6.51
N ILE A 301 17.70 -3.36 -6.90
CA ILE A 301 16.53 -3.12 -6.07
C ILE A 301 16.06 -4.46 -5.52
N ALA A 302 16.23 -4.65 -4.22
CA ALA A 302 15.82 -5.87 -3.53
C ALA A 302 14.29 -5.90 -3.30
N ALA A 303 13.50 -5.92 -4.38
CA ALA A 303 12.04 -5.98 -4.32
C ALA A 303 11.53 -7.41 -4.10
N GLY A 304 10.57 -7.58 -3.19
CA GLY A 304 9.72 -8.76 -3.12
C GLY A 304 8.58 -8.71 -4.14
N PRO A 305 7.70 -9.72 -4.21
CA PRO A 305 6.60 -9.78 -5.18
C PRO A 305 5.67 -8.56 -5.13
N CYS A 306 5.29 -8.09 -3.93
CA CYS A 306 4.47 -6.87 -3.80
C CYS A 306 5.23 -5.61 -4.25
N GLY A 307 6.55 -5.57 -4.03
CA GLY A 307 7.41 -4.48 -4.52
C GLY A 307 7.53 -4.47 -6.04
N GLY A 308 7.53 -5.65 -6.68
CA GLY A 308 7.53 -5.82 -8.14
C GLY A 308 6.20 -5.48 -8.79
N ALA A 309 5.09 -5.50 -8.05
CA ALA A 309 3.74 -5.29 -8.60
C ALA A 309 3.63 -3.97 -9.36
N ALA A 310 4.22 -2.86 -8.85
CA ALA A 310 4.16 -1.57 -9.52
C ALA A 310 4.79 -1.62 -10.93
N LEU A 311 5.94 -2.26 -11.09
CA LEU A 311 6.58 -2.42 -12.38
C LEU A 311 5.77 -3.35 -13.30
N ALA A 312 5.20 -4.44 -12.76
CA ALA A 312 4.32 -5.33 -13.53
C ALA A 312 3.09 -4.57 -14.04
N GLY A 313 2.46 -3.77 -13.20
CA GLY A 313 1.31 -2.93 -13.55
C GLY A 313 1.66 -1.84 -14.58
N ALA A 314 2.81 -1.17 -14.40
CA ALA A 314 3.30 -0.20 -15.38
C ALA A 314 3.50 -0.85 -16.77
N ARG A 315 4.10 -2.02 -16.83
CA ARG A 315 4.27 -2.79 -18.09
C ARG A 315 2.92 -3.15 -18.70
N ALA A 316 2.00 -3.68 -17.88
CA ALA A 316 0.65 -4.02 -18.35
C ALA A 316 -0.11 -2.79 -18.89
N ALA A 317 0.06 -1.63 -18.27
CA ALA A 317 -0.57 -0.39 -18.71
C ALA A 317 0.09 0.23 -19.95
N LEU A 318 1.42 0.24 -20.01
CA LEU A 318 2.17 1.06 -20.97
C LEU A 318 2.74 0.27 -22.16
N ALA A 319 2.71 -1.06 -22.13
CA ALA A 319 3.27 -1.92 -23.16
C ALA A 319 2.27 -2.98 -23.67
N GLY A 320 2.62 -3.63 -24.79
CA GLY A 320 1.84 -4.70 -25.41
C GLY A 320 0.58 -4.21 -26.12
N GLU A 321 -0.26 -5.15 -26.51
CA GLU A 321 -1.51 -4.90 -27.26
C GLU A 321 -2.42 -3.91 -26.53
N GLY A 322 -2.97 -2.92 -27.23
CA GLY A 322 -3.85 -1.87 -26.69
C GLY A 322 -3.14 -0.84 -25.79
N ALA A 323 -1.80 -0.84 -25.71
CA ALA A 323 -1.04 0.10 -24.88
C ALA A 323 -1.22 1.56 -25.30
N GLU A 324 -1.44 1.83 -26.57
CA GLU A 324 -1.67 3.19 -27.05
C GLU A 324 -2.90 3.82 -26.40
N ALA A 325 -4.02 3.13 -26.41
CA ALA A 325 -5.26 3.60 -25.78
C ALA A 325 -5.08 3.79 -24.25
N ARG A 326 -4.35 2.88 -23.59
CA ARG A 326 -4.09 3.00 -22.13
C ARG A 326 -3.15 4.16 -21.83
N ARG A 327 -2.08 4.37 -22.61
CA ARG A 327 -1.20 5.55 -22.49
C ARG A 327 -1.96 6.85 -22.72
N ALA A 328 -2.86 6.89 -23.71
CA ALA A 328 -3.73 8.04 -23.93
C ALA A 328 -4.65 8.31 -22.72
N ALA A 329 -5.29 7.28 -22.17
CA ALA A 329 -6.13 7.40 -20.96
C ALA A 329 -5.33 7.92 -19.75
N LEU A 330 -4.07 7.49 -19.61
CA LEU A 330 -3.18 7.94 -18.52
C LEU A 330 -2.47 9.27 -18.85
N ALA A 331 -2.58 9.79 -20.07
CA ALA A 331 -1.84 10.96 -20.59
C ALA A 331 -0.31 10.84 -20.40
N VAL A 332 0.24 9.65 -20.64
CA VAL A 332 1.67 9.33 -20.49
C VAL A 332 2.33 9.31 -21.87
N GLY A 333 3.26 10.25 -22.09
CA GLY A 333 4.09 10.34 -23.28
C GLY A 333 5.43 9.62 -23.13
N PRO A 334 6.25 9.54 -24.21
CA PRO A 334 7.53 8.81 -24.20
C PRO A 334 8.57 9.35 -23.21
N ALA A 335 8.56 10.65 -22.95
CA ALA A 335 9.51 11.32 -22.04
C ALA A 335 8.89 11.59 -20.65
N ALA A 336 7.80 10.92 -20.31
CA ALA A 336 7.08 11.14 -19.07
C ALA A 336 7.82 10.55 -17.86
N THR A 337 7.93 11.29 -16.77
CA THR A 337 8.36 10.74 -15.49
C THR A 337 7.29 9.84 -14.91
N VAL A 338 7.64 8.58 -14.68
CA VAL A 338 6.77 7.56 -14.06
C VAL A 338 7.36 7.16 -12.71
N VAL A 339 6.58 7.30 -11.65
CA VAL A 339 6.95 6.87 -10.29
C VAL A 339 6.34 5.50 -10.02
N LEU A 340 7.17 4.54 -9.62
CA LEU A 340 6.77 3.21 -9.21
C LEU A 340 6.99 3.05 -7.70
N LEU A 341 5.97 2.67 -6.94
CA LEU A 341 6.13 2.42 -5.51
C LEU A 341 6.54 0.96 -5.27
N SER A 342 7.78 0.74 -4.84
CA SER A 342 8.22 -0.57 -4.35
C SER A 342 7.90 -0.71 -2.87
N THR A 343 6.86 -1.48 -2.55
CA THR A 343 6.24 -1.52 -1.22
C THR A 343 6.77 -2.61 -0.32
N GLU A 344 7.62 -3.50 -0.83
CA GLU A 344 8.13 -4.65 -0.10
C GLU A 344 9.53 -5.04 -0.61
N GLY A 345 10.44 -5.35 0.33
CA GLY A 345 11.75 -5.87 0.01
C GLY A 345 11.78 -7.40 -0.05
N SER A 346 12.71 -7.98 -0.83
CA SER A 346 12.90 -9.43 -0.97
C SER A 346 13.26 -10.15 0.33
N ALA A 347 13.81 -9.45 1.33
CA ALA A 347 14.10 -10.01 2.64
C ALA A 347 12.83 -10.31 3.46
N ALA A 348 11.72 -9.58 3.21
CA ALA A 348 10.45 -9.79 3.88
C ALA A 348 9.62 -10.89 3.21
N ASN A 349 9.67 -10.94 1.87
CA ASN A 349 8.95 -11.91 1.06
C ASN A 349 9.82 -12.25 -0.16
N PRO A 350 10.60 -13.34 -0.13
CA PRO A 350 11.46 -13.74 -1.24
C PRO A 350 10.62 -14.14 -2.47
N VAL A 351 11.14 -13.81 -3.65
CA VAL A 351 10.55 -14.33 -4.89
C VAL A 351 10.77 -15.84 -4.93
N PRO A 352 9.74 -16.66 -5.15
CA PRO A 352 9.90 -18.11 -5.27
C PRO A 352 10.93 -18.48 -6.34
N SER A 353 11.80 -19.45 -6.02
CA SER A 353 12.70 -20.06 -7.00
C SER A 353 11.81 -20.74 -8.05
N GLY A 354 11.87 -20.31 -9.30
CA GLY A 354 11.14 -20.92 -10.40
C GLY A 354 11.63 -22.32 -10.73
#